data_ff0ab1c98ccc5c1a2e4c9ca935e48ea7
#
_entry.id   ff0ab1c98ccc5c1a2e4c9ca935e48ea7
#
_cell.length_a   1.000
_cell.length_b   1.000
_cell.length_c   1.000
_cell.angle_alpha   90.00
_cell.angle_beta   90.00
_cell.angle_gamma   90.00
#
_symmetry.space_group_name_H-M   'P 1'
#
loop_
_entity.id
_entity.type
_entity.pdbx_description
1 polymer ?
#
loop_
_entity_poly.entity_id
_entity_poly.type
_entity_poly.pdbx_seq_one_letter_code
_entity_poly.pdbx_strand_id
1 'polypeptide(L)'
;MSGLIAIIDDEPDIVELVSIHLKKAMFKVKGFSDAEGLYRFLGLSDGYGQGSDPMPDLIILDLMLPDADGIEICKNLKKRDEYLSIPIIMLTAKGEETDKILGLEFGADDYVTKPFSPRELVARVKAVLRRQHKSDESGKFDIGEILKIDTEKHEVAVKGQKIELTSTEFRILKLFISNKSKVFSRYDILDYLWGDEKIVLDRTIDVHIKNLREKLGESGQLIKNIRGIGYKLEAHHDEYS
;
A
#
# COMPACT_ATOMS: atom_id res chain seq x y z
N MET A 1 -9.22 9.80 14.85
CA MET A 1 -7.98 10.44 14.38
C MET A 1 -8.28 11.20 13.10
N SER A 2 -7.91 12.45 13.00
CA SER A 2 -8.13 13.27 11.80
C SER A 2 -6.87 13.21 10.94
N GLY A 3 -6.77 12.24 10.05
CA GLY A 3 -5.68 12.15 9.08
C GLY A 3 -5.84 13.16 7.94
N LEU A 4 -4.75 13.47 7.24
CA LEU A 4 -4.72 14.30 6.05
C LEU A 4 -4.77 13.43 4.79
N ILE A 5 -5.78 13.62 3.96
CA ILE A 5 -5.95 12.91 2.70
C ILE A 5 -5.63 13.87 1.54
N ALA A 6 -4.69 13.48 0.70
CA ALA A 6 -4.49 14.12 -0.60
C ALA A 6 -5.37 13.45 -1.64
N ILE A 7 -6.08 14.22 -2.46
CA ILE A 7 -6.88 13.71 -3.58
C ILE A 7 -6.47 14.42 -4.85
N ILE A 8 -6.21 13.66 -5.91
CA ILE A 8 -5.83 14.17 -7.23
C ILE A 8 -6.78 13.58 -8.26
N ASP A 9 -7.51 14.44 -8.93
CA ASP A 9 -8.44 14.08 -10.01
C ASP A 9 -8.67 15.35 -10.85
N ASP A 10 -8.64 15.26 -12.17
CA ASP A 10 -8.82 16.39 -13.08
C ASP A 10 -10.27 16.84 -13.18
N GLU A 11 -11.21 16.04 -12.67
CA GLU A 11 -12.63 16.40 -12.55
C GLU A 11 -12.90 17.13 -11.21
N PRO A 12 -13.08 18.48 -11.20
CA PRO A 12 -13.27 19.23 -9.96
C PRO A 12 -14.49 18.76 -9.15
N ASP A 13 -15.53 18.31 -9.83
CA ASP A 13 -16.77 17.80 -9.20
C ASP A 13 -16.49 16.54 -8.38
N ILE A 14 -15.59 15.67 -8.85
CA ILE A 14 -15.15 14.46 -8.11
C ILE A 14 -14.35 14.87 -6.88
N VAL A 15 -13.38 15.78 -7.04
CA VAL A 15 -12.56 16.29 -5.93
C VAL A 15 -13.46 16.92 -4.87
N GLU A 16 -14.44 17.74 -5.26
CA GLU A 16 -15.38 18.39 -4.34
C GLU A 16 -16.27 17.36 -3.63
N LEU A 17 -16.90 16.46 -4.38
CA LEU A 17 -17.80 15.43 -3.87
C LEU A 17 -17.08 14.54 -2.84
N VAL A 18 -15.90 14.05 -3.18
CA VAL A 18 -15.09 13.20 -2.29
C VAL A 18 -14.64 13.99 -1.07
N SER A 19 -14.19 15.24 -1.26
CA SER A 19 -13.76 16.11 -0.16
C SER A 19 -14.86 16.35 0.87
N ILE A 20 -16.10 16.59 0.42
CA ILE A 20 -17.25 16.76 1.32
C ILE A 20 -17.46 15.52 2.19
N HIS A 21 -17.40 14.32 1.60
CA HIS A 21 -17.64 13.07 2.31
C HIS A 21 -16.50 12.72 3.26
N LEU A 22 -15.24 12.95 2.87
CA LEU A 22 -14.08 12.76 3.74
C LEU A 22 -14.08 13.75 4.91
N LYS A 23 -14.41 15.03 4.68
CA LYS A 23 -14.53 16.03 5.75
C LYS A 23 -15.66 15.67 6.74
N LYS A 24 -16.81 15.18 6.25
CA LYS A 24 -17.88 14.64 7.12
C LYS A 24 -17.42 13.44 7.95
N ALA A 25 -16.45 12.67 7.43
CA ALA A 25 -15.82 11.56 8.14
C ALA A 25 -14.64 12.00 9.03
N MET A 26 -14.48 13.32 9.25
CA MET A 26 -13.48 13.96 10.12
C MET A 26 -12.05 13.88 9.61
N PHE A 27 -11.82 13.71 8.31
CA PHE A 27 -10.52 13.85 7.67
C PHE A 27 -10.25 15.29 7.23
N LYS A 28 -8.98 15.69 7.26
CA LYS A 28 -8.50 16.87 6.54
C LYS A 28 -8.29 16.46 5.08
N VAL A 29 -8.59 17.36 4.15
CA VAL A 29 -8.48 17.05 2.72
C VAL A 29 -7.76 18.17 2.00
N LYS A 30 -6.82 17.80 1.14
CA LYS A 30 -6.13 18.67 0.19
C LYS A 30 -6.43 18.13 -1.21
N GLY A 31 -7.09 18.91 -2.07
CA GLY A 31 -7.44 18.54 -3.45
C GLY A 31 -6.49 19.15 -4.46
N PHE A 32 -6.21 18.42 -5.54
CA PHE A 32 -5.38 18.81 -6.66
C PHE A 32 -6.04 18.39 -7.97
N SER A 33 -5.88 19.18 -9.02
CA SER A 33 -6.38 18.89 -10.37
C SER A 33 -5.35 18.30 -11.32
N ASP A 34 -4.09 18.26 -10.89
CA ASP A 34 -2.94 17.89 -11.71
C ASP A 34 -1.78 17.36 -10.86
N ALA A 35 -0.85 16.67 -11.50
CA ALA A 35 0.33 16.10 -10.85
C ALA A 35 1.28 17.17 -10.36
N GLU A 36 1.41 18.31 -11.04
CA GLU A 36 2.29 19.40 -10.63
C GLU A 36 1.89 19.95 -9.25
N GLY A 37 0.59 20.14 -9.02
CA GLY A 37 0.04 20.57 -7.73
C GLY A 37 0.38 19.60 -6.60
N LEU A 38 0.23 18.28 -6.85
CA LEU A 38 0.63 17.26 -5.90
C LEU A 38 2.14 17.30 -5.63
N TYR A 39 2.97 17.33 -6.67
CA TYR A 39 4.44 17.33 -6.52
C TYR A 39 4.92 18.58 -5.78
N ARG A 40 4.32 19.72 -6.04
CA ARG A 40 4.60 20.96 -5.29
C ARG A 40 4.23 20.82 -3.82
N PHE A 41 3.09 20.26 -3.52
CA PHE A 41 2.63 19.99 -2.15
C PHE A 41 3.58 19.03 -1.41
N LEU A 42 4.07 18.00 -2.09
CA LEU A 42 5.02 17.04 -1.54
C LEU A 42 6.47 17.56 -1.50
N GLY A 43 6.74 18.75 -2.03
CA GLY A 43 8.11 19.30 -2.11
C GLY A 43 8.99 18.63 -3.17
N LEU A 44 8.39 18.05 -4.21
CA LEU A 44 9.07 17.32 -5.28
C LEU A 44 9.30 18.14 -6.56
N SER A 45 8.78 19.37 -6.63
CA SER A 45 8.98 20.27 -7.77
C SER A 45 10.29 21.03 -7.65
N ASP A 46 11.06 21.12 -8.75
CA ASP A 46 12.31 21.86 -8.81
C ASP A 46 12.08 23.34 -8.46
N GLY A 47 12.85 23.85 -7.52
CA GLY A 47 12.80 25.27 -7.11
C GLY A 47 11.87 25.61 -5.95
N TYR A 48 11.09 24.69 -5.46
CA TYR A 48 10.32 24.83 -4.21
C TYR A 48 11.05 24.07 -3.10
N GLY A 49 11.45 24.79 -2.05
CA GLY A 49 12.03 24.19 -0.84
C GLY A 49 11.07 23.17 -0.21
N GLN A 50 11.57 22.38 0.73
CA GLN A 50 10.76 21.38 1.45
C GLN A 50 9.39 21.97 1.81
N GLY A 51 8.32 21.33 1.34
CA GLY A 51 6.96 21.75 1.62
C GLY A 51 6.76 21.92 3.12
N SER A 52 6.26 23.08 3.53
CA SER A 52 5.93 23.35 4.95
C SER A 52 4.65 22.64 5.38
N ASP A 53 3.95 22.01 4.47
CA ASP A 53 2.70 21.29 4.72
C ASP A 53 2.99 19.89 5.29
N PRO A 54 2.14 19.38 6.20
CA PRO A 54 2.29 18.03 6.74
C PRO A 54 2.09 16.99 5.63
N MET A 55 2.87 15.90 5.68
CA MET A 55 2.72 14.75 4.79
C MET A 55 1.31 14.18 4.86
N PRO A 56 0.72 13.74 3.73
CA PRO A 56 -0.57 13.08 3.74
C PRO A 56 -0.47 11.68 4.36
N ASP A 57 -1.50 11.29 5.10
CA ASP A 57 -1.64 9.94 5.65
C ASP A 57 -2.12 8.94 4.58
N LEU A 58 -2.71 9.43 3.48
CA LEU A 58 -3.16 8.62 2.35
C LEU A 58 -3.33 9.52 1.11
N ILE A 59 -3.05 8.95 -0.05
CA ILE A 59 -3.25 9.60 -1.35
C ILE A 59 -4.36 8.86 -2.12
N ILE A 60 -5.34 9.61 -2.63
CA ILE A 60 -6.33 9.14 -3.62
C ILE A 60 -5.88 9.70 -4.96
N LEU A 61 -5.61 8.82 -5.94
CA LEU A 61 -4.94 9.18 -7.18
C LEU A 61 -5.74 8.70 -8.38
N ASP A 62 -6.20 9.61 -9.23
CA ASP A 62 -6.73 9.26 -10.53
C ASP A 62 -5.62 8.75 -11.46
N LEU A 63 -5.94 7.77 -12.27
CA LEU A 63 -5.01 7.23 -13.27
C LEU A 63 -4.88 8.17 -14.47
N MET A 64 -5.94 8.84 -14.86
CA MET A 64 -5.98 9.67 -16.06
C MET A 64 -5.93 11.16 -15.67
N LEU A 65 -4.74 11.73 -15.61
CA LEU A 65 -4.53 13.15 -15.39
C LEU A 65 -4.07 13.84 -16.68
N PRO A 66 -4.34 15.13 -16.85
CA PRO A 66 -4.00 15.85 -18.08
C PRO A 66 -2.50 16.02 -18.31
N ASP A 67 -1.70 16.01 -17.26
CA ASP A 67 -0.27 16.30 -17.27
C ASP A 67 0.62 15.08 -16.95
N ALA A 68 0.05 13.97 -16.46
CA ALA A 68 0.82 12.77 -16.12
C ALA A 68 -0.05 11.51 -16.03
N ASP A 69 0.56 10.34 -16.21
CA ASP A 69 -0.03 9.04 -15.93
C ASP A 69 0.01 8.75 -14.42
N GLY A 70 -1.15 8.47 -13.81
CA GLY A 70 -1.27 8.16 -12.38
C GLY A 70 -0.47 6.91 -11.97
N ILE A 71 -0.28 5.94 -12.85
CA ILE A 71 0.59 4.77 -12.60
C ILE A 71 2.04 5.23 -12.45
N GLU A 72 2.50 6.14 -13.32
CA GLU A 72 3.86 6.70 -13.22
C GLU A 72 4.04 7.52 -11.94
N ILE A 73 3.03 8.31 -11.55
CA ILE A 73 3.05 9.05 -10.27
C ILE A 73 3.20 8.07 -9.10
N CYS A 74 2.36 7.03 -9.04
CA CYS A 74 2.44 6.01 -8.00
C CYS A 74 3.84 5.37 -7.94
N LYS A 75 4.35 4.91 -9.08
CA LYS A 75 5.68 4.31 -9.21
C LYS A 75 6.79 5.25 -8.73
N ASN A 76 6.71 6.53 -9.06
CA ASN A 76 7.70 7.53 -8.66
C ASN A 76 7.65 7.81 -7.16
N LEU A 77 6.46 7.89 -6.56
CA LEU A 77 6.28 8.02 -5.11
C LEU A 77 6.78 6.78 -4.38
N LYS A 78 6.43 5.58 -4.86
CA LYS A 78 6.82 4.30 -4.24
C LYS A 78 8.31 3.93 -4.42
N LYS A 79 9.06 4.66 -5.22
CA LYS A 79 10.53 4.53 -5.30
C LYS A 79 11.28 5.38 -4.28
N ARG A 80 10.61 6.29 -3.58
CA ARG A 80 11.24 7.21 -2.65
C ARG A 80 10.89 6.80 -1.22
N ASP A 81 11.88 6.62 -0.38
CA ASP A 81 11.76 6.16 1.00
C ASP A 81 10.77 7.01 1.81
N GLU A 82 10.73 8.32 1.54
CA GLU A 82 9.87 9.28 2.24
C GLU A 82 8.37 9.04 2.01
N TYR A 83 7.99 8.53 0.81
CA TYR A 83 6.58 8.34 0.40
C TYR A 83 6.17 6.88 0.30
N LEU A 84 7.13 5.96 0.41
CA LEU A 84 6.90 4.52 0.22
C LEU A 84 5.82 3.97 1.16
N SER A 85 5.82 4.44 2.42
CA SER A 85 4.86 4.02 3.46
C SER A 85 3.49 4.68 3.34
N ILE A 86 3.35 5.76 2.55
CA ILE A 86 2.06 6.44 2.35
C ILE A 86 1.18 5.56 1.46
N PRO A 87 0.02 5.10 1.94
CA PRO A 87 -0.88 4.29 1.13
C PRO A 87 -1.50 5.11 -0.01
N ILE A 88 -1.66 4.45 -1.16
CA ILE A 88 -2.26 5.02 -2.35
C ILE A 88 -3.49 4.21 -2.75
N ILE A 89 -4.64 4.87 -2.86
CA ILE A 89 -5.86 4.32 -3.47
C ILE A 89 -5.99 4.90 -4.86
N MET A 90 -6.00 4.04 -5.88
CA MET A 90 -6.17 4.47 -7.27
C MET A 90 -7.64 4.57 -7.67
N LEU A 91 -7.99 5.63 -8.39
CA LEU A 91 -9.27 5.75 -9.10
C LEU A 91 -9.05 5.33 -10.55
N THR A 92 -9.88 4.43 -11.08
CA THR A 92 -9.72 3.84 -12.42
C THR A 92 -11.05 3.78 -13.16
N ALA A 93 -11.03 3.89 -14.49
CA ALA A 93 -12.23 3.70 -15.30
C ALA A 93 -12.67 2.22 -15.28
N LYS A 94 -13.97 2.00 -15.50
CA LYS A 94 -14.55 0.65 -15.57
C LYS A 94 -14.11 -0.04 -16.85
N GLY A 95 -13.43 -1.19 -16.72
CA GLY A 95 -13.10 -2.05 -17.87
C GLY A 95 -11.61 -2.35 -18.06
N GLU A 96 -10.71 -1.60 -17.45
CA GLU A 96 -9.26 -1.77 -17.61
C GLU A 96 -8.70 -2.67 -16.49
N GLU A 97 -8.90 -3.97 -16.66
CA GLU A 97 -8.38 -4.98 -15.72
C GLU A 97 -6.84 -4.94 -15.69
N THR A 98 -6.24 -4.55 -16.80
CA THR A 98 -4.79 -4.39 -16.94
C THR A 98 -4.25 -3.27 -16.06
N ASP A 99 -4.93 -2.13 -15.97
CA ASP A 99 -4.48 -0.98 -15.17
C ASP A 99 -4.56 -1.25 -13.67
N LYS A 100 -5.54 -2.07 -13.27
CA LYS A 100 -5.66 -2.53 -11.86
C LYS A 100 -4.47 -3.40 -11.47
N ILE A 101 -4.06 -4.32 -12.34
CA ILE A 101 -2.91 -5.19 -12.12
C ILE A 101 -1.64 -4.36 -12.10
N LEU A 102 -1.45 -3.46 -13.07
CA LEU A 102 -0.29 -2.58 -13.14
C LEU A 102 -0.20 -1.64 -11.93
N GLY A 103 -1.30 -1.01 -11.52
CA GLY A 103 -1.29 -0.13 -10.34
C GLY A 103 -0.83 -0.85 -9.07
N LEU A 104 -1.25 -2.09 -8.89
CA LEU A 104 -0.84 -2.92 -7.75
C LEU A 104 0.60 -3.44 -7.91
N GLU A 105 1.06 -3.73 -9.13
CA GLU A 105 2.47 -4.06 -9.40
C GLU A 105 3.41 -2.91 -9.01
N PHE A 106 2.96 -1.67 -9.16
CA PHE A 106 3.73 -0.48 -8.79
C PHE A 106 3.52 -0.01 -7.35
N GLY A 107 2.79 -0.77 -6.54
CA GLY A 107 2.73 -0.58 -5.10
C GLY A 107 1.52 0.21 -4.59
N ALA A 108 0.48 0.39 -5.39
CA ALA A 108 -0.80 0.89 -4.88
C ALA A 108 -1.38 -0.07 -3.83
N ASP A 109 -2.07 0.48 -2.84
CA ASP A 109 -2.60 -0.28 -1.71
C ASP A 109 -4.06 -0.71 -1.92
N ASP A 110 -4.81 0.01 -2.75
CA ASP A 110 -6.18 -0.34 -3.17
C ASP A 110 -6.54 0.41 -4.46
N TYR A 111 -7.67 0.04 -5.08
CA TYR A 111 -8.24 0.75 -6.22
C TYR A 111 -9.77 0.83 -6.14
N VAL A 112 -10.33 1.86 -6.77
CA VAL A 112 -11.78 2.08 -6.85
C VAL A 112 -12.14 2.39 -8.29
N THR A 113 -13.13 1.69 -8.85
CA THR A 113 -13.57 1.92 -10.23
C THR A 113 -14.61 3.03 -10.32
N LYS A 114 -14.40 3.98 -11.25
CA LYS A 114 -15.42 4.99 -11.62
C LYS A 114 -16.52 4.31 -12.49
N PRO A 115 -17.82 4.62 -12.26
CA PRO A 115 -18.35 5.44 -11.18
C PRO A 115 -18.40 4.70 -9.85
N PHE A 116 -18.08 5.40 -8.77
CA PHE A 116 -18.06 4.85 -7.41
C PHE A 116 -19.03 5.57 -6.47
N SER A 117 -19.39 4.91 -5.39
CA SER A 117 -20.09 5.56 -4.30
C SER A 117 -19.11 6.31 -3.40
N PRO A 118 -19.31 7.62 -3.10
CA PRO A 118 -18.46 8.33 -2.15
C PRO A 118 -18.43 7.68 -0.77
N ARG A 119 -19.48 6.99 -0.36
CA ARG A 119 -19.52 6.22 0.89
C ARG A 119 -18.58 5.02 0.83
N GLU A 120 -18.51 4.34 -0.29
CA GLU A 120 -17.56 3.23 -0.53
C GLU A 120 -16.12 3.73 -0.43
N LEU A 121 -15.78 4.81 -1.13
CA LEU A 121 -14.44 5.38 -1.09
C LEU A 121 -14.02 5.77 0.34
N VAL A 122 -14.92 6.43 1.09
CA VAL A 122 -14.66 6.78 2.51
C VAL A 122 -14.46 5.52 3.37
N ALA A 123 -15.23 4.46 3.14
CA ALA A 123 -15.06 3.20 3.85
C ALA A 123 -13.68 2.59 3.58
N ARG A 124 -13.23 2.59 2.31
CA ARG A 124 -11.90 2.12 1.90
C ARG A 124 -10.77 2.95 2.52
N VAL A 125 -10.88 4.28 2.48
CA VAL A 125 -9.91 5.17 3.14
C VAL A 125 -9.80 4.83 4.63
N LYS A 126 -10.93 4.69 5.34
CA LYS A 126 -10.94 4.30 6.75
C LYS A 126 -10.30 2.92 6.97
N ALA A 127 -10.61 1.96 6.09
CA ALA A 127 -10.07 0.61 6.18
C ALA A 127 -8.54 0.61 6.00
N VAL A 128 -8.03 1.29 4.98
CA VAL A 128 -6.59 1.41 4.72
C VAL A 128 -5.88 2.07 5.91
N LEU A 129 -6.35 3.21 6.40
CA LEU A 129 -5.75 3.92 7.54
C LEU A 129 -5.86 3.15 8.86
N ARG A 130 -7.00 2.51 9.15
CA ARG A 130 -7.16 1.70 10.36
C ARG A 130 -6.15 0.57 10.42
N ARG A 131 -5.81 0.01 9.27
CA ARG A 131 -4.86 -1.10 9.13
C ARG A 131 -3.42 -0.68 9.38
N GLN A 132 -3.05 0.57 9.07
CA GLN A 132 -1.75 1.12 9.45
C GLN A 132 -1.60 1.23 10.98
N HIS A 133 -2.71 1.53 11.69
CA HIS A 133 -2.70 1.71 13.15
C HIS A 133 -2.98 0.44 13.95
N LYS A 134 -3.53 -0.63 13.34
CA LYS A 134 -3.73 -1.92 14.00
C LYS A 134 -2.47 -2.79 13.92
N SER A 135 -1.44 -2.40 14.62
CA SER A 135 -0.33 -3.29 14.96
C SER A 135 -0.57 -3.87 16.35
N ASP A 136 -1.57 -4.76 16.51
CA ASP A 136 -1.88 -5.40 17.80
C ASP A 136 -0.81 -6.41 18.27
N GLU A 137 0.21 -6.66 17.46
CA GLU A 137 1.43 -7.35 17.87
C GLU A 137 2.63 -6.45 17.54
N SER A 138 2.94 -5.54 18.47
CA SER A 138 4.22 -4.83 18.46
C SER A 138 5.31 -5.85 18.84
N GLY A 139 6.33 -5.97 18.03
CA GLY A 139 7.41 -6.90 18.31
C GLY A 139 8.53 -6.83 17.29
N LYS A 140 9.69 -7.25 17.77
CA LYS A 140 10.83 -7.55 16.91
C LYS A 140 10.79 -9.02 16.58
N PHE A 141 10.83 -9.32 15.31
CA PHE A 141 10.88 -10.70 14.82
C PHE A 141 12.22 -10.93 14.15
N ASP A 142 12.91 -11.96 14.57
CA ASP A 142 14.17 -12.40 13.97
C ASP A 142 13.99 -13.80 13.39
N ILE A 143 14.39 -13.97 12.15
CA ILE A 143 14.54 -15.28 11.52
C ILE A 143 16.04 -15.49 11.30
N GLY A 144 16.70 -15.96 12.33
CA GLY A 144 18.16 -16.07 12.36
C GLY A 144 18.82 -14.71 12.11
N GLU A 145 20.00 -14.72 11.51
CA GLU A 145 20.70 -13.49 11.09
C GLU A 145 20.20 -12.96 9.72
N ILE A 146 19.26 -13.66 9.09
CA ILE A 146 18.90 -13.44 7.70
C ILE A 146 17.85 -12.35 7.55
N LEU A 147 16.79 -12.34 8.41
CA LEU A 147 15.67 -11.43 8.28
C LEU A 147 15.26 -10.88 9.66
N LYS A 148 15.34 -9.57 9.82
CA LYS A 148 14.93 -8.85 11.03
C LYS A 148 13.81 -7.88 10.70
N ILE A 149 12.77 -7.86 11.53
CA ILE A 149 11.60 -7.02 11.35
C ILE A 149 11.30 -6.32 12.67
N ASP A 150 11.22 -5.00 12.63
CA ASP A 150 10.72 -4.17 13.71
C ASP A 150 9.34 -3.63 13.32
N THR A 151 8.29 -4.20 13.91
CA THR A 151 6.93 -3.85 13.53
C THR A 151 6.46 -2.53 14.11
N GLU A 152 7.12 -2.00 15.15
CA GLU A 152 6.84 -0.68 15.70
C GLU A 152 7.41 0.42 14.80
N LYS A 153 8.62 0.19 14.28
CA LYS A 153 9.30 1.14 13.39
C LYS A 153 8.96 0.95 11.91
N HIS A 154 8.19 -0.09 11.56
CA HIS A 154 7.97 -0.49 10.16
C HIS A 154 9.28 -0.72 9.39
N GLU A 155 10.29 -1.26 10.05
CA GLU A 155 11.61 -1.50 9.47
C GLU A 155 11.82 -2.99 9.22
N VAL A 156 12.44 -3.28 8.07
CA VAL A 156 12.85 -4.63 7.67
C VAL A 156 14.32 -4.60 7.26
N ALA A 157 15.08 -5.55 7.74
CA ALA A 157 16.47 -5.72 7.35
C ALA A 157 16.75 -7.17 6.93
N VAL A 158 17.43 -7.33 5.80
CA VAL A 158 17.91 -8.60 5.27
C VAL A 158 19.42 -8.61 5.38
N LYS A 159 20.00 -9.61 6.09
CA LYS A 159 21.45 -9.69 6.34
C LYS A 159 22.06 -8.38 6.88
N GLY A 160 21.30 -7.68 7.74
CA GLY A 160 21.69 -6.39 8.31
C GLY A 160 21.52 -5.17 7.42
N GLN A 161 21.12 -5.34 6.15
CA GLN A 161 20.81 -4.23 5.24
C GLN A 161 19.34 -3.91 5.30
N LYS A 162 19.00 -2.64 5.56
CA LYS A 162 17.61 -2.15 5.54
C LYS A 162 17.06 -2.27 4.13
N ILE A 163 15.84 -2.78 4.02
CA ILE A 163 15.08 -2.84 2.78
C ILE A 163 13.76 -2.11 2.94
N GLU A 164 13.29 -1.53 1.84
CA GLU A 164 12.07 -0.73 1.82
C GLU A 164 10.90 -1.53 1.21
N LEU A 165 9.83 -1.66 1.99
CA LEU A 165 8.62 -2.35 1.57
C LEU A 165 7.45 -1.36 1.49
N THR A 166 6.53 -1.57 0.54
CA THR A 166 5.25 -0.86 0.55
C THR A 166 4.42 -1.27 1.77
N SER A 167 3.41 -0.46 2.14
CA SER A 167 2.52 -0.78 3.26
C SER A 167 1.89 -2.17 3.12
N THR A 168 1.45 -2.54 1.93
CA THR A 168 0.84 -3.85 1.65
C THR A 168 1.86 -4.98 1.77
N GLU A 169 3.05 -4.84 1.19
CA GLU A 169 4.13 -5.84 1.31
C GLU A 169 4.56 -6.05 2.75
N PHE A 170 4.73 -4.97 3.50
CA PHE A 170 5.06 -5.04 4.92
C PHE A 170 4.00 -5.79 5.71
N ARG A 171 2.72 -5.52 5.44
CA ARG A 171 1.60 -6.20 6.11
C ARG A 171 1.54 -7.68 5.78
N ILE A 172 1.77 -8.07 4.53
CA ILE A 172 1.86 -9.48 4.13
C ILE A 172 3.01 -10.17 4.88
N LEU A 173 4.17 -9.53 4.93
CA LEU A 173 5.33 -10.08 5.65
C LEU A 173 5.03 -10.21 7.14
N LYS A 174 4.39 -9.21 7.76
CA LYS A 174 3.96 -9.26 9.15
C LYS A 174 2.98 -10.40 9.41
N LEU A 175 1.98 -10.59 8.54
CA LEU A 175 1.04 -11.71 8.65
C LEU A 175 1.76 -13.05 8.71
N PHE A 176 2.72 -13.25 7.83
CA PHE A 176 3.46 -14.49 7.75
C PHE A 176 4.39 -14.70 8.94
N ILE A 177 5.10 -13.67 9.39
CA ILE A 177 6.08 -13.82 10.46
C ILE A 177 5.42 -14.00 11.83
N SER A 178 4.28 -13.36 12.05
CA SER A 178 3.47 -13.56 13.26
C SER A 178 2.82 -14.94 13.31
N ASN A 179 2.76 -15.64 12.16
CA ASN A 179 2.11 -16.96 12.05
C ASN A 179 3.02 -17.95 11.30
N LYS A 180 4.24 -18.15 11.80
CA LYS A 180 5.22 -19.04 11.17
C LYS A 180 4.64 -20.41 10.85
N SER A 181 4.96 -20.92 9.66
CA SER A 181 4.54 -22.22 9.13
C SER A 181 3.03 -22.39 8.86
N LYS A 182 2.19 -21.42 9.22
CA LYS A 182 0.76 -21.44 8.86
C LYS A 182 0.59 -21.13 7.38
N VAL A 183 -0.24 -21.94 6.71
CA VAL A 183 -0.62 -21.68 5.31
C VAL A 183 -1.79 -20.72 5.29
N PHE A 184 -1.69 -19.70 4.47
CA PHE A 184 -2.74 -18.74 4.18
C PHE A 184 -3.19 -18.89 2.73
N SER A 185 -4.47 -19.06 2.50
CA SER A 185 -5.02 -18.99 1.15
C SER A 185 -4.92 -17.52 0.64
N ARG A 186 -5.05 -17.34 -0.68
CA ARG A 186 -5.15 -15.98 -1.25
C ARG A 186 -6.29 -15.20 -0.62
N TYR A 187 -7.40 -15.89 -0.37
CA TYR A 187 -8.54 -15.33 0.31
C TYR A 187 -8.23 -14.88 1.75
N ASP A 188 -7.51 -15.68 2.53
CA ASP A 188 -7.13 -15.31 3.91
C ASP A 188 -6.23 -14.05 3.91
N ILE A 189 -5.31 -13.97 2.94
CA ILE A 189 -4.44 -12.81 2.77
C ILE A 189 -5.27 -11.59 2.36
N LEU A 190 -6.19 -11.74 1.40
CA LEU A 190 -7.12 -10.70 1.00
C LEU A 190 -7.97 -10.22 2.18
N ASP A 191 -8.53 -11.15 2.94
CA ASP A 191 -9.34 -10.84 4.11
C ASP A 191 -8.54 -10.08 5.17
N TYR A 192 -7.31 -10.50 5.44
CA TYR A 192 -6.41 -9.78 6.34
C TYR A 192 -6.08 -8.37 5.84
N LEU A 193 -5.85 -8.23 4.53
CA LEU A 193 -5.48 -6.95 3.91
C LEU A 193 -6.68 -6.01 3.75
N TRP A 194 -7.85 -6.51 3.34
CA TRP A 194 -9.01 -5.68 2.96
C TRP A 194 -10.32 -6.01 3.70
N GLY A 195 -10.38 -7.12 4.46
CA GLY A 195 -11.58 -7.50 5.24
C GLY A 195 -12.78 -7.84 4.35
N ASP A 196 -13.98 -7.56 4.85
CA ASP A 196 -15.24 -7.87 4.13
C ASP A 196 -15.47 -7.02 2.86
N GLU A 197 -14.64 -6.01 2.62
CA GLU A 197 -14.74 -5.10 1.46
C GLU A 197 -14.09 -5.70 0.19
N LYS A 198 -14.42 -6.95 -0.12
CA LYS A 198 -13.80 -7.82 -1.13
C LYS A 198 -14.21 -7.46 -2.56
N ILE A 199 -13.59 -6.44 -3.14
CA ILE A 199 -13.66 -6.19 -4.59
C ILE A 199 -12.30 -6.39 -5.28
N VAL A 200 -11.33 -6.94 -4.57
CA VAL A 200 -9.97 -7.17 -5.06
C VAL A 200 -9.85 -8.58 -5.65
N LEU A 201 -9.30 -8.70 -6.86
CA LEU A 201 -9.10 -9.98 -7.53
C LEU A 201 -7.99 -10.80 -6.85
N ASP A 202 -8.17 -12.12 -6.76
CA ASP A 202 -7.20 -13.07 -6.19
C ASP A 202 -5.77 -12.92 -6.75
N ARG A 203 -5.66 -12.51 -8.02
CA ARG A 203 -4.36 -12.30 -8.71
C ARG A 203 -3.51 -11.17 -8.12
N THR A 204 -4.12 -10.23 -7.41
CA THR A 204 -3.43 -9.12 -6.75
C THR A 204 -2.43 -9.61 -5.71
N ILE A 205 -2.76 -10.67 -4.98
CA ILE A 205 -1.89 -11.25 -3.96
C ILE A 205 -0.62 -11.82 -4.58
N ASP A 206 -0.72 -12.49 -5.73
CA ASP A 206 0.44 -13.09 -6.39
C ASP A 206 1.47 -12.02 -6.80
N VAL A 207 0.99 -10.85 -7.21
CA VAL A 207 1.84 -9.70 -7.56
C VAL A 207 2.56 -9.16 -6.33
N HIS A 208 1.84 -8.88 -5.25
CA HIS A 208 2.47 -8.41 -4.01
C HIS A 208 3.47 -9.43 -3.44
N ILE A 209 3.15 -10.73 -3.51
CA ILE A 209 4.08 -11.79 -3.09
C ILE A 209 5.32 -11.83 -3.97
N LYS A 210 5.18 -11.67 -5.29
CA LYS A 210 6.31 -11.60 -6.22
C LYS A 210 7.22 -10.42 -5.86
N ASN A 211 6.66 -9.21 -5.75
CA ASN A 211 7.42 -8.00 -5.43
C ASN A 211 8.09 -8.10 -4.05
N LEU A 212 7.39 -8.63 -3.06
CA LEU A 212 7.93 -8.87 -1.73
C LEU A 212 9.13 -9.83 -1.79
N ARG A 213 9.02 -10.93 -2.54
CA ARG A 213 10.14 -11.89 -2.70
C ARG A 213 11.35 -11.23 -3.37
N GLU A 214 11.14 -10.43 -4.40
CA GLU A 214 12.21 -9.73 -5.10
C GLU A 214 12.95 -8.77 -4.17
N LYS A 215 12.22 -8.00 -3.35
CA LYS A 215 12.80 -7.09 -2.37
C LYS A 215 13.52 -7.82 -1.21
N LEU A 216 13.02 -8.96 -0.78
CA LEU A 216 13.67 -9.82 0.22
C LEU A 216 14.91 -10.54 -0.34
N GLY A 217 15.13 -10.56 -1.65
CA GLY A 217 16.25 -11.25 -2.28
C GLY A 217 16.28 -12.75 -1.95
N GLU A 218 17.41 -13.26 -1.47
CA GLU A 218 17.54 -14.68 -1.07
C GLU A 218 16.53 -15.07 0.02
N SER A 219 16.21 -14.15 0.95
CA SER A 219 15.22 -14.40 2.01
C SER A 219 13.79 -14.53 1.45
N GLY A 220 13.53 -14.09 0.24
CA GLY A 220 12.25 -14.29 -0.44
C GLY A 220 11.89 -15.76 -0.64
N GLN A 221 12.89 -16.65 -0.67
CA GLN A 221 12.68 -18.11 -0.74
C GLN A 221 12.01 -18.69 0.51
N LEU A 222 12.02 -17.97 1.63
CA LEU A 222 11.30 -18.36 2.85
C LEU A 222 9.79 -18.32 2.65
N ILE A 223 9.28 -17.50 1.73
CA ILE A 223 7.87 -17.49 1.37
C ILE A 223 7.62 -18.62 0.37
N LYS A 224 7.02 -19.70 0.80
CA LYS A 224 6.73 -20.88 -0.02
C LYS A 224 5.32 -20.78 -0.64
N ASN A 225 5.23 -21.20 -1.90
CA ASN A 225 3.94 -21.41 -2.56
C ASN A 225 3.46 -22.84 -2.32
N ILE A 226 2.29 -22.99 -1.74
CA ILE A 226 1.61 -24.28 -1.55
C ILE A 226 0.61 -24.41 -2.68
N ARG A 227 0.97 -25.24 -3.68
CA ARG A 227 0.22 -25.37 -4.93
C ARG A 227 -1.27 -25.64 -4.67
N GLY A 228 -2.13 -24.84 -5.29
CA GLY A 228 -3.59 -24.95 -5.16
C GLY A 228 -4.17 -24.45 -3.85
N ILE A 229 -3.36 -24.02 -2.87
CA ILE A 229 -3.82 -23.57 -1.55
C ILE A 229 -3.46 -22.08 -1.34
N GLY A 230 -2.15 -21.71 -1.35
CA GLY A 230 -1.73 -20.34 -1.05
C GLY A 230 -0.27 -20.25 -0.67
N TYR A 231 0.03 -19.49 0.37
CA TYR A 231 1.39 -19.14 0.76
C TYR A 231 1.63 -19.36 2.25
N LYS A 232 2.89 -19.65 2.61
CA LYS A 232 3.37 -19.68 4.00
C LYS A 232 4.78 -19.13 4.09
N LEU A 233 5.17 -18.69 5.28
CA LEU A 233 6.57 -18.46 5.62
C LEU A 233 7.14 -19.71 6.29
N GLU A 234 8.24 -20.23 5.74
CA GLU A 234 8.96 -21.37 6.28
C GLU A 234 10.36 -20.90 6.70
N ALA A 235 10.56 -20.73 8.00
CA ALA A 235 11.90 -20.51 8.53
C ALA A 235 12.64 -21.85 8.46
N HIS A 236 13.80 -21.91 7.80
CA HIS A 236 14.67 -23.06 7.96
C HIS A 236 15.05 -23.14 9.45
N HIS A 237 14.60 -24.18 10.13
CA HIS A 237 15.29 -24.66 11.30
C HIS A 237 16.61 -25.23 10.77
N ASP A 238 17.70 -24.45 10.86
CA ASP A 238 19.01 -25.10 10.90
C ASP A 238 18.98 -25.98 12.13
N GLU A 239 19.00 -27.29 11.87
CA GLU A 239 19.26 -28.34 12.84
C GLU A 239 20.63 -28.06 13.42
N TYR A 240 20.66 -27.44 14.60
CA TYR A 240 21.79 -27.62 15.50
C TYR A 240 21.47 -28.80 16.41
N SER A 241 21.87 -29.99 15.94
CA SER A 241 22.20 -31.12 16.81
C SER A 241 23.60 -30.95 17.30
#